data_12acc254fe9578e691effaee53b38b99
#
_entry.id   12acc254fe9578e691effaee53b38b99
#
_cell.length_a   1.000
_cell.length_b   1.000
_cell.length_c   1.000
_cell.angle_alpha   90.00
_cell.angle_beta   90.00
_cell.angle_gamma   90.00
#
_symmetry.space_group_name_H-M   'P 1'
#
loop_
_entity.id
_entity.type
_entity.pdbx_description
1 polymer ?
#
loop_
_entity_poly.entity_id
_entity_poly.type
_entity_poly.pdbx_seq_one_letter_code
_entity_poly.pdbx_strand_id
1 'polypeptide(L)'
;MFTMYALFPITFALALVSVPLISELGGGAFLTGGLIGACILIVVRIFEIVVPFRVDWTKSSGDMLTDIIYVVIGVIFLEATLALLSLVPSYDIWFDNQLMVYQVAIACICGEFGSYWAHRSLHRVPYLWRFHSVHHSPSRVYSINAAREHPLGFMLIHGFWALPLLMMGIDEMALAYSYTLFLVIGTYQHANLDIRIGLLNRVFAMTEVHRWHHNKDSRESDCNHGLILSIWDQVFGTYKLPEEKGPVEVGVEYKGFPMSLYKQIMLPVAWSRYAFKND
;
A
#
# COMPACT_ATOMS: atom_id res chain seq x y z
N MET A 1 24.17 -4.50 -6.67
CA MET A 1 24.53 -3.59 -5.55
C MET A 1 23.79 -2.25 -5.65
N PHE A 2 23.78 -1.54 -6.79
CA PHE A 2 23.04 -0.27 -6.96
C PHE A 2 21.55 -0.40 -6.57
N THR A 3 20.81 -1.36 -7.15
CA THR A 3 19.39 -1.58 -6.89
C THR A 3 19.10 -1.80 -5.42
N MET A 4 19.97 -2.55 -4.75
CA MET A 4 19.78 -2.93 -3.35
C MET A 4 19.81 -1.74 -2.38
N TYR A 5 20.67 -0.73 -2.62
CA TYR A 5 20.91 0.35 -1.66
C TYR A 5 20.60 1.76 -2.18
N ALA A 6 20.62 1.99 -3.49
CA ALA A 6 20.53 3.32 -4.07
C ALA A 6 19.21 3.61 -4.78
N LEU A 7 18.53 2.60 -5.33
CA LEU A 7 17.31 2.84 -6.10
C LEU A 7 16.24 3.55 -5.26
N PHE A 8 15.94 3.03 -4.07
CA PHE A 8 14.94 3.64 -3.19
C PHE A 8 15.32 5.08 -2.77
N PRO A 9 16.49 5.36 -2.19
CA PRO A 9 16.83 6.72 -1.79
C PRO A 9 16.79 7.73 -2.94
N ILE A 10 17.24 7.34 -4.14
CA ILE A 10 17.24 8.23 -5.31
C ILE A 10 15.81 8.51 -5.76
N THR A 11 15.00 7.48 -5.96
CA THR A 11 13.61 7.67 -6.41
C THR A 11 12.76 8.38 -5.36
N PHE A 12 13.00 8.12 -4.09
CA PHE A 12 12.36 8.81 -2.98
C PHE A 12 12.69 10.31 -2.99
N ALA A 13 13.97 10.67 -3.13
CA ALA A 13 14.39 12.07 -3.23
C ALA A 13 13.80 12.76 -4.47
N LEU A 14 13.83 12.08 -5.63
CA LEU A 14 13.22 12.58 -6.87
C LEU A 14 11.72 12.80 -6.71
N ALA A 15 11.01 11.86 -6.08
CA ALA A 15 9.58 12.00 -5.81
C ALA A 15 9.30 13.26 -4.97
N LEU A 16 10.04 13.48 -3.88
CA LEU A 16 9.84 14.64 -3.02
C LEU A 16 10.14 15.97 -3.75
N VAL A 17 11.22 16.04 -4.53
CA VAL A 17 11.56 17.24 -5.32
C VAL A 17 10.52 17.52 -6.40
N SER A 18 9.86 16.48 -6.93
CA SER A 18 8.84 16.62 -7.98
C SER A 18 7.49 17.14 -7.46
N VAL A 19 7.21 17.03 -6.16
CA VAL A 19 5.89 17.45 -5.61
C VAL A 19 5.56 18.91 -5.95
N PRO A 20 6.38 19.93 -5.62
CA PRO A 20 6.04 21.31 -5.94
C PRO A 20 5.94 21.55 -7.45
N LEU A 21 6.82 20.93 -8.25
CA LEU A 21 6.84 21.11 -9.70
C LEU A 21 5.57 20.57 -10.38
N ILE A 22 5.08 19.40 -9.95
CA ILE A 22 3.87 18.79 -10.50
C ILE A 22 2.62 19.49 -9.97
N SER A 23 2.64 19.94 -8.71
CA SER A 23 1.54 20.68 -8.11
C SER A 23 1.22 21.98 -8.87
N GLU A 24 2.24 22.67 -9.39
CA GLU A 24 2.08 23.89 -10.22
C GLU A 24 1.30 23.64 -11.53
N LEU A 25 1.22 22.39 -12.01
CA LEU A 25 0.41 22.05 -13.20
C LEU A 25 -1.09 22.05 -12.92
N GLY A 26 -1.51 22.17 -11.66
CA GLY A 26 -2.89 22.09 -11.20
C GLY A 26 -3.38 20.66 -10.99
N GLY A 27 -4.57 20.51 -10.43
CA GLY A 27 -5.22 19.20 -10.22
C GLY A 27 -5.16 18.67 -8.79
N GLY A 28 -4.58 19.43 -7.86
CA GLY A 28 -4.62 19.12 -6.42
C GLY A 28 -3.67 18.02 -5.96
N ALA A 29 -3.68 17.79 -4.64
CA ALA A 29 -2.73 16.94 -3.94
C ALA A 29 -2.74 15.47 -4.42
N PHE A 30 -3.92 14.90 -4.62
CA PHE A 30 -4.08 13.49 -5.01
C PHE A 30 -3.63 13.22 -6.44
N LEU A 31 -3.91 14.15 -7.39
CA LEU A 31 -3.40 14.03 -8.76
C LEU A 31 -1.88 14.18 -8.79
N THR A 32 -1.32 15.13 -8.03
CA THR A 32 0.13 15.31 -7.90
C THR A 32 0.80 14.02 -7.43
N GLY A 33 0.35 13.46 -6.30
CA GLY A 33 0.88 12.20 -5.78
C GLY A 33 0.67 11.03 -6.74
N GLY A 34 -0.50 10.96 -7.39
CA GLY A 34 -0.83 9.92 -8.35
C GLY A 34 0.09 9.89 -9.57
N LEU A 35 0.40 11.06 -10.16
CA LEU A 35 1.33 11.17 -11.29
C LEU A 35 2.75 10.76 -10.90
N ILE A 36 3.23 11.24 -9.76
CA ILE A 36 4.56 10.87 -9.24
C ILE A 36 4.61 9.37 -8.95
N GLY A 37 3.60 8.83 -8.25
CA GLY A 37 3.49 7.42 -7.94
C GLY A 37 3.50 6.53 -9.19
N ALA A 38 2.77 6.94 -10.25
CA ALA A 38 2.77 6.25 -11.54
C ALA A 38 4.16 6.23 -12.21
N CYS A 39 4.89 7.34 -12.18
CA CYS A 39 6.26 7.41 -12.68
C CYS A 39 7.18 6.47 -11.90
N ILE A 40 7.10 6.47 -10.57
CA ILE A 40 7.89 5.57 -9.72
C ILE A 40 7.53 4.11 -9.96
N LEU A 41 6.25 3.79 -10.11
CA LEU A 41 5.79 2.44 -10.45
C LEU A 41 6.42 1.93 -11.75
N ILE A 42 6.49 2.78 -12.79
CA ILE A 42 7.13 2.42 -14.07
C ILE A 42 8.62 2.13 -13.85
N VAL A 43 9.33 3.00 -13.13
CA VAL A 43 10.76 2.82 -12.84
C VAL A 43 10.98 1.52 -12.06
N VAL A 44 10.26 1.31 -10.98
CA VAL A 44 10.35 0.09 -10.16
C VAL A 44 10.07 -1.14 -11.01
N ARG A 45 9.04 -1.09 -11.86
CA ARG A 45 8.69 -2.22 -12.74
C ARG A 45 9.79 -2.57 -13.73
N ILE A 46 10.49 -1.60 -14.29
CA ILE A 46 11.65 -1.84 -15.16
C ILE A 46 12.73 -2.59 -14.38
N PHE A 47 13.06 -2.15 -13.17
CA PHE A 47 14.08 -2.81 -12.35
C PHE A 47 13.66 -4.22 -11.90
N GLU A 48 12.39 -4.47 -11.63
CA GLU A 48 11.86 -5.82 -11.33
C GLU A 48 12.09 -6.81 -12.47
N ILE A 49 12.08 -6.35 -13.72
CA ILE A 49 12.33 -7.19 -14.89
C ILE A 49 13.84 -7.47 -15.06
N VAL A 50 14.67 -6.44 -14.81
CA VAL A 50 16.12 -6.51 -15.05
C VAL A 50 16.89 -7.19 -13.92
N VAL A 51 16.51 -6.91 -12.66
CA VAL A 51 17.21 -7.38 -11.45
C VAL A 51 16.23 -7.85 -10.36
N PRO A 52 15.39 -8.86 -10.64
CA PRO A 52 14.37 -9.31 -9.72
C PRO A 52 14.96 -9.93 -8.45
N PHE A 53 14.25 -9.77 -7.32
CA PHE A 53 14.51 -10.54 -6.10
C PHE A 53 14.24 -12.03 -6.30
N ARG A 54 13.10 -12.37 -6.92
CA ARG A 54 12.72 -13.74 -7.30
C ARG A 54 12.38 -13.80 -8.78
N VAL A 55 13.15 -14.60 -9.53
CA VAL A 55 12.97 -14.77 -10.98
C VAL A 55 11.62 -15.43 -11.32
N ASP A 56 11.15 -16.36 -10.49
CA ASP A 56 9.84 -16.99 -10.66
C ASP A 56 8.68 -15.98 -10.58
N TRP A 57 8.83 -14.91 -9.81
CA TRP A 57 7.84 -13.83 -9.69
C TRP A 57 7.76 -12.88 -10.90
N THR A 58 8.73 -12.93 -11.80
CA THR A 58 8.67 -12.17 -13.07
C THR A 58 7.71 -12.77 -14.08
N LYS A 59 7.38 -14.06 -13.92
CA LYS A 59 6.49 -14.78 -14.82
C LYS A 59 5.03 -14.54 -14.45
N SER A 60 4.23 -14.07 -15.42
CA SER A 60 2.79 -13.91 -15.21
C SER A 60 2.09 -15.27 -15.25
N SER A 61 1.20 -15.51 -14.30
CA SER A 61 0.26 -16.63 -14.29
C SER A 61 -1.09 -16.27 -14.94
N GLY A 62 -1.11 -15.27 -15.84
CA GLY A 62 -2.32 -14.77 -16.51
C GLY A 62 -3.05 -13.69 -15.69
N ASP A 63 -2.45 -13.21 -14.62
CA ASP A 63 -3.02 -12.29 -13.64
C ASP A 63 -2.72 -10.80 -13.91
N MET A 64 -1.74 -10.48 -14.77
CA MET A 64 -1.28 -9.12 -15.02
C MET A 64 -2.39 -8.18 -15.51
N LEU A 65 -3.26 -8.63 -16.42
CA LEU A 65 -4.39 -7.81 -16.88
C LEU A 65 -5.36 -7.51 -15.73
N THR A 66 -5.60 -8.49 -14.87
CA THR A 66 -6.43 -8.32 -13.67
C THR A 66 -5.81 -7.28 -12.73
N ASP A 67 -4.49 -7.31 -12.51
CA ASP A 67 -3.78 -6.34 -11.67
C ASP A 67 -3.86 -4.92 -12.25
N ILE A 68 -3.67 -4.77 -13.56
CA ILE A 68 -3.82 -3.47 -14.24
C ILE A 68 -5.26 -2.92 -14.10
N ILE A 69 -6.27 -3.78 -14.24
CA ILE A 69 -7.67 -3.37 -14.04
C ILE A 69 -7.89 -2.93 -12.60
N TYR A 70 -7.28 -3.59 -11.60
CA TYR A 70 -7.36 -3.15 -10.21
C TYR A 70 -6.70 -1.79 -9.96
N VAL A 71 -5.63 -1.42 -10.67
CA VAL A 71 -5.07 -0.06 -10.63
C VAL A 71 -6.12 0.96 -11.09
N VAL A 72 -6.82 0.70 -12.20
CA VAL A 72 -7.88 1.59 -12.70
C VAL A 72 -9.06 1.66 -11.73
N ILE A 73 -9.49 0.52 -11.19
CA ILE A 73 -10.55 0.45 -10.18
C ILE A 73 -10.13 1.25 -8.93
N GLY A 74 -8.88 1.12 -8.49
CA GLY A 74 -8.34 1.86 -7.36
C GLY A 74 -8.47 3.37 -7.54
N VAL A 75 -8.11 3.91 -8.71
CA VAL A 75 -8.28 5.34 -9.01
C VAL A 75 -9.76 5.76 -8.93
N ILE A 76 -10.68 5.00 -9.53
CA ILE A 76 -12.12 5.30 -9.49
C ILE A 76 -12.65 5.31 -8.05
N PHE A 77 -12.25 4.32 -7.24
CA PHE A 77 -12.72 4.22 -5.85
C PHE A 77 -12.00 5.19 -4.92
N LEU A 78 -10.80 5.67 -5.25
CA LEU A 78 -10.18 6.81 -4.57
C LEU A 78 -11.04 8.06 -4.73
N GLU A 79 -11.41 8.42 -5.95
CA GLU A 79 -12.28 9.58 -6.22
C GLU A 79 -13.62 9.46 -5.48
N ALA A 80 -14.24 8.27 -5.51
CA ALA A 80 -15.47 8.02 -4.75
C ALA A 80 -15.27 8.19 -3.23
N THR A 81 -14.13 7.73 -2.70
CA THR A 81 -13.78 7.90 -1.28
C THR A 81 -13.63 9.37 -0.92
N LEU A 82 -12.91 10.14 -1.74
CA LEU A 82 -12.70 11.57 -1.51
C LEU A 82 -14.01 12.36 -1.61
N ALA A 83 -14.88 12.01 -2.56
CA ALA A 83 -16.21 12.59 -2.66
C ALA A 83 -17.08 12.34 -1.42
N LEU A 84 -16.99 11.14 -0.83
CA LEU A 84 -17.66 10.85 0.44
C LEU A 84 -17.04 11.63 1.61
N LEU A 85 -15.71 11.71 1.67
CA LEU A 85 -15.00 12.42 2.74
C LEU A 85 -15.21 13.94 2.67
N SER A 86 -15.47 14.52 1.48
CA SER A 86 -15.80 15.94 1.34
C SER A 86 -17.09 16.37 2.05
N LEU A 87 -17.94 15.40 2.45
CA LEU A 87 -19.13 15.64 3.26
C LEU A 87 -18.81 15.75 4.76
N VAL A 88 -17.60 15.40 5.19
CA VAL A 88 -17.18 15.46 6.58
C VAL A 88 -16.68 16.88 6.89
N PRO A 89 -17.10 17.50 8.01
CA PRO A 89 -16.65 18.83 8.36
C PRO A 89 -15.12 18.87 8.61
N SER A 90 -14.47 19.91 8.10
CA SER A 90 -13.10 20.27 8.49
C SER A 90 -13.15 21.21 9.70
N TYR A 91 -12.20 21.03 10.63
CA TYR A 91 -12.12 21.81 11.87
C TYR A 91 -11.02 22.88 11.86
N ASP A 92 -10.27 22.99 10.76
CA ASP A 92 -9.20 24.00 10.58
C ASP A 92 -8.24 24.10 11.78
N ILE A 93 -7.78 22.93 12.23
CA ILE A 93 -6.85 22.78 13.34
C ILE A 93 -5.44 22.36 12.89
N TRP A 94 -5.15 22.51 11.60
CA TRP A 94 -3.87 22.12 11.02
C TRP A 94 -2.75 23.08 11.43
N PHE A 95 -1.53 22.60 11.31
CA PHE A 95 -0.32 23.28 11.80
C PHE A 95 0.37 24.11 10.71
N ASP A 96 -0.35 24.98 9.99
CA ASP A 96 0.14 25.74 8.82
C ASP A 96 1.39 26.59 9.10
N ASN A 97 1.56 27.04 10.34
CA ASN A 97 2.71 27.85 10.76
C ASN A 97 4.00 27.03 10.98
N GLN A 98 3.94 25.70 10.85
CA GLN A 98 5.11 24.84 11.02
C GLN A 98 5.87 24.66 9.70
N LEU A 99 7.15 24.30 9.78
CA LEU A 99 7.92 23.92 8.59
C LEU A 99 7.25 22.73 7.90
N MET A 100 7.24 22.74 6.57
CA MET A 100 6.61 21.68 5.74
C MET A 100 7.04 20.27 6.15
N VAL A 101 8.29 20.06 6.52
CA VAL A 101 8.80 18.75 6.98
C VAL A 101 8.05 18.23 8.22
N TYR A 102 7.69 19.12 9.15
CA TYR A 102 6.91 18.72 10.33
C TYR A 102 5.45 18.46 9.98
N GLN A 103 4.87 19.27 9.09
CA GLN A 103 3.51 19.03 8.59
C GLN A 103 3.39 17.68 7.91
N VAL A 104 4.32 17.34 7.01
CA VAL A 104 4.37 16.03 6.33
C VAL A 104 4.58 14.89 7.33
N ALA A 105 5.46 15.05 8.32
CA ALA A 105 5.69 14.02 9.33
C ALA A 105 4.42 13.76 10.16
N ILE A 106 3.72 14.81 10.59
CA ILE A 106 2.44 14.71 11.31
C ILE A 106 1.38 14.05 10.42
N ALA A 107 1.29 14.46 9.15
CA ALA A 107 0.36 13.86 8.19
C ALA A 107 0.61 12.35 8.02
N CYS A 108 1.87 11.95 7.83
CA CYS A 108 2.22 10.54 7.75
C CYS A 108 1.86 9.78 9.03
N ILE A 109 2.14 10.31 10.21
CA ILE A 109 1.85 9.64 11.48
C ILE A 109 0.33 9.50 11.69
N CYS A 110 -0.44 10.58 11.48
CA CYS A 110 -1.89 10.57 11.69
C CYS A 110 -2.64 9.73 10.65
N GLY A 111 -2.29 9.90 9.37
CA GLY A 111 -2.88 9.10 8.29
C GLY A 111 -2.56 7.62 8.44
N GLU A 112 -1.29 7.30 8.75
CA GLU A 112 -0.86 5.93 9.00
C GLU A 112 -1.58 5.28 10.18
N PHE A 113 -1.86 6.04 11.26
CA PHE A 113 -2.64 5.52 12.39
C PHE A 113 -4.02 5.03 11.93
N GLY A 114 -4.70 5.81 11.12
CA GLY A 114 -6.01 5.43 10.57
C GLY A 114 -5.92 4.19 9.66
N SER A 115 -5.02 4.21 8.67
CA SER A 115 -4.85 3.09 7.74
C SER A 115 -4.33 1.82 8.41
N TYR A 116 -3.45 1.93 9.41
CA TYR A 116 -2.99 0.79 10.21
C TYR A 116 -4.16 0.04 10.87
N TRP A 117 -5.08 0.79 11.53
CA TRP A 117 -6.23 0.16 12.17
C TRP A 117 -7.23 -0.39 11.17
N ALA A 118 -7.43 0.27 10.03
CA ALA A 118 -8.23 -0.27 8.94
C ALA A 118 -7.63 -1.58 8.42
N HIS A 119 -6.34 -1.59 8.10
CA HIS A 119 -5.63 -2.74 7.56
C HIS A 119 -5.60 -3.92 8.55
N ARG A 120 -5.26 -3.66 9.82
CA ARG A 120 -5.30 -4.67 10.88
C ARG A 120 -6.71 -5.23 11.08
N SER A 121 -7.75 -4.40 10.95
CA SER A 121 -9.14 -4.86 11.03
C SER A 121 -9.53 -5.74 9.85
N LEU A 122 -9.04 -5.43 8.65
CA LEU A 122 -9.21 -6.27 7.46
C LEU A 122 -8.62 -7.67 7.65
N HIS A 123 -7.54 -7.82 8.43
CA HIS A 123 -6.96 -9.12 8.79
C HIS A 123 -7.71 -9.82 9.93
N ARG A 124 -8.12 -9.09 10.95
CA ARG A 124 -8.63 -9.66 12.21
C ARG A 124 -10.14 -9.92 12.22
N VAL A 125 -10.91 -9.20 11.41
CA VAL A 125 -12.36 -9.38 11.34
C VAL A 125 -12.70 -10.29 10.17
N PRO A 126 -13.25 -11.51 10.41
CA PRO A 126 -13.46 -12.51 9.36
C PRO A 126 -14.31 -12.04 8.18
N TYR A 127 -15.26 -11.12 8.42
CA TYR A 127 -16.05 -10.53 7.34
C TYR A 127 -15.23 -9.55 6.48
N LEU A 128 -14.38 -8.74 7.11
CA LEU A 128 -13.52 -7.78 6.43
C LEU A 128 -12.39 -8.48 5.65
N TRP A 129 -11.88 -9.60 6.18
CA TRP A 129 -10.91 -10.43 5.47
C TRP A 129 -11.39 -10.86 4.08
N ARG A 130 -12.67 -11.05 3.86
CA ARG A 130 -13.23 -11.41 2.55
C ARG A 130 -12.92 -10.36 1.47
N PHE A 131 -12.76 -9.10 1.85
CA PHE A 131 -12.34 -8.04 0.95
C PHE A 131 -10.83 -8.11 0.74
N HIS A 132 -10.06 -8.14 1.81
CA HIS A 132 -8.61 -8.03 1.80
C HIS A 132 -7.90 -9.33 1.35
N SER A 133 -8.53 -10.47 1.46
CA SER A 133 -8.02 -11.74 0.91
C SER A 133 -7.77 -11.68 -0.61
N VAL A 134 -8.43 -10.75 -1.33
CA VAL A 134 -8.17 -10.45 -2.74
C VAL A 134 -6.75 -9.90 -2.91
N HIS A 135 -6.32 -9.01 -2.01
CA HIS A 135 -4.97 -8.45 -1.99
C HIS A 135 -3.91 -9.52 -1.73
N HIS A 136 -4.19 -10.41 -0.79
CA HIS A 136 -3.29 -11.52 -0.46
C HIS A 136 -3.32 -12.69 -1.43
N SER A 137 -4.28 -12.73 -2.38
CA SER A 137 -4.50 -13.90 -3.24
C SER A 137 -3.37 -14.26 -4.23
N PRO A 138 -2.53 -13.33 -4.74
CA PRO A 138 -1.48 -13.68 -5.67
C PRO A 138 -0.39 -14.54 -5.02
N SER A 139 0.11 -15.55 -5.77
CA SER A 139 1.26 -16.37 -5.37
C SER A 139 2.61 -15.71 -5.64
N ARG A 140 2.62 -14.42 -5.91
CA ARG A 140 3.80 -13.58 -6.14
C ARG A 140 3.52 -12.15 -5.68
N VAL A 141 4.59 -11.45 -5.26
CA VAL A 141 4.52 -10.04 -4.89
C VAL A 141 5.37 -9.24 -5.87
N TYR A 142 4.76 -8.26 -6.54
CA TYR A 142 5.42 -7.34 -7.46
C TYR A 142 4.65 -6.02 -7.52
N SER A 143 5.31 -4.95 -7.94
CA SER A 143 4.84 -3.57 -7.75
C SER A 143 3.41 -3.29 -8.24
N ILE A 144 2.97 -3.88 -9.38
CA ILE A 144 1.63 -3.62 -9.93
C ILE A 144 0.53 -4.23 -9.04
N ASN A 145 0.77 -5.37 -8.38
CA ASN A 145 -0.26 -5.98 -7.55
C ASN A 145 -0.41 -5.36 -6.15
N ALA A 146 0.34 -4.30 -5.85
CA ALA A 146 0.06 -3.43 -4.71
C ALA A 146 -1.37 -2.87 -4.75
N ALA A 147 -1.88 -2.58 -5.95
CA ALA A 147 -3.23 -2.05 -6.15
C ALA A 147 -4.32 -3.14 -6.25
N ARG A 148 -3.97 -4.43 -6.23
CA ARG A 148 -4.96 -5.52 -6.22
C ARG A 148 -5.65 -5.57 -4.88
N GLU A 149 -6.74 -4.84 -4.74
CA GLU A 149 -7.54 -4.79 -3.53
C GLU A 149 -9.04 -4.74 -3.91
N HIS A 150 -9.89 -5.40 -3.12
CA HIS A 150 -11.32 -5.24 -3.32
C HIS A 150 -11.73 -3.78 -3.12
N PRO A 151 -12.61 -3.21 -3.98
CA PRO A 151 -12.98 -1.79 -3.91
C PRO A 151 -13.34 -1.28 -2.51
N LEU A 152 -14.11 -2.05 -1.73
CA LEU A 152 -14.47 -1.68 -0.36
C LEU A 152 -13.30 -1.77 0.62
N GLY A 153 -12.37 -2.71 0.44
CA GLY A 153 -11.12 -2.78 1.21
C GLY A 153 -10.24 -1.56 0.92
N PHE A 154 -10.11 -1.21 -0.36
CA PHE A 154 -9.40 -0.02 -0.82
C PHE A 154 -9.98 1.26 -0.20
N MET A 155 -11.31 1.44 -0.25
CA MET A 155 -11.98 2.59 0.36
C MET A 155 -11.76 2.68 1.87
N LEU A 156 -11.75 1.54 2.57
CA LEU A 156 -11.47 1.52 4.00
C LEU A 156 -10.03 1.99 4.29
N ILE A 157 -9.04 1.42 3.63
CA ILE A 157 -7.63 1.78 3.86
C ILE A 157 -7.39 3.26 3.54
N HIS A 158 -7.73 3.71 2.34
CA HIS A 158 -7.49 5.09 1.89
C HIS A 158 -8.39 6.10 2.61
N GLY A 159 -9.63 5.70 2.91
CA GLY A 159 -10.57 6.54 3.66
C GLY A 159 -10.10 6.79 5.08
N PHE A 160 -9.67 5.77 5.79
CA PHE A 160 -9.14 5.93 7.15
C PHE A 160 -7.78 6.63 7.18
N TRP A 161 -6.99 6.54 6.10
CA TRP A 161 -5.79 7.34 5.95
C TRP A 161 -6.11 8.83 5.76
N ALA A 162 -7.03 9.16 4.86
CA ALA A 162 -7.34 10.55 4.52
C ALA A 162 -8.24 11.25 5.54
N LEU A 163 -9.16 10.53 6.18
CA LEU A 163 -10.18 11.08 7.07
C LEU A 163 -9.60 11.99 8.18
N PRO A 164 -8.63 11.56 9.01
CA PRO A 164 -8.10 12.41 10.07
C PRO A 164 -7.45 13.67 9.50
N LEU A 165 -6.78 13.58 8.37
CA LEU A 165 -6.07 14.70 7.73
C LEU A 165 -7.05 15.74 7.21
N LEU A 166 -8.10 15.32 6.50
CA LEU A 166 -9.14 16.20 5.98
C LEU A 166 -9.96 16.84 7.09
N MET A 167 -10.27 16.10 8.17
CA MET A 167 -10.94 16.66 9.35
C MET A 167 -10.08 17.71 10.04
N MET A 168 -8.76 17.57 10.05
CA MET A 168 -7.85 18.57 10.64
C MET A 168 -7.66 19.79 9.73
N GLY A 169 -8.11 19.76 8.48
CA GLY A 169 -7.92 20.84 7.51
C GLY A 169 -6.48 20.92 6.99
N ILE A 170 -5.89 19.75 6.68
CA ILE A 170 -4.50 19.66 6.23
C ILE A 170 -4.21 20.63 5.06
N ASP A 171 -3.06 21.28 5.12
CA ASP A 171 -2.51 22.05 3.98
C ASP A 171 -2.37 21.17 2.72
N GLU A 172 -2.74 21.72 1.57
CA GLU A 172 -2.77 20.98 0.31
C GLU A 172 -1.39 20.45 -0.10
N MET A 173 -0.34 21.23 0.12
CA MET A 173 1.04 20.81 -0.18
C MET A 173 1.50 19.70 0.78
N ALA A 174 1.17 19.81 2.06
CA ALA A 174 1.45 18.76 3.03
C ALA A 174 0.72 17.45 2.69
N LEU A 175 -0.52 17.55 2.22
CA LEU A 175 -1.30 16.42 1.71
C LEU A 175 -0.64 15.81 0.45
N ALA A 176 -0.19 16.64 -0.50
CA ALA A 176 0.48 16.19 -1.71
C ALA A 176 1.78 15.42 -1.39
N TYR A 177 2.59 15.93 -0.49
CA TYR A 177 3.80 15.23 -0.03
C TYR A 177 3.48 13.90 0.66
N SER A 178 2.57 13.92 1.61
CA SER A 178 2.25 12.71 2.41
C SER A 178 1.58 11.62 1.56
N TYR A 179 0.71 12.00 0.62
CA TYR A 179 0.11 11.06 -0.32
C TYR A 179 1.12 10.52 -1.36
N THR A 180 2.05 11.37 -1.81
CA THR A 180 3.18 10.92 -2.64
C THR A 180 4.01 9.86 -1.90
N LEU A 181 4.33 10.08 -0.62
CA LEU A 181 5.03 9.09 0.20
C LEU A 181 4.24 7.79 0.34
N PHE A 182 2.92 7.88 0.57
CA PHE A 182 2.04 6.71 0.64
C PHE A 182 2.15 5.85 -0.63
N LEU A 183 2.07 6.45 -1.82
CA LEU A 183 2.14 5.72 -3.08
C LEU A 183 3.53 5.19 -3.39
N VAL A 184 4.59 5.96 -3.11
CA VAL A 184 5.98 5.55 -3.33
C VAL A 184 6.33 4.37 -2.43
N ILE A 185 6.06 4.46 -1.12
CA ILE A 185 6.33 3.37 -0.19
C ILE A 185 5.47 2.14 -0.53
N GLY A 186 4.18 2.31 -0.80
CA GLY A 186 3.28 1.22 -1.21
C GLY A 186 3.77 0.49 -2.48
N THR A 187 4.30 1.22 -3.46
CA THR A 187 4.94 0.63 -4.65
C THR A 187 6.14 -0.23 -4.27
N TYR A 188 7.00 0.27 -3.36
CA TYR A 188 8.17 -0.48 -2.89
C TYR A 188 7.81 -1.65 -1.98
N GLN A 189 6.76 -1.57 -1.18
CA GLN A 189 6.28 -2.69 -0.35
C GLN A 189 6.10 -3.97 -1.17
N HIS A 190 5.51 -3.82 -2.34
CA HIS A 190 5.26 -4.93 -3.26
C HIS A 190 6.40 -5.20 -4.25
N ALA A 191 7.46 -4.39 -4.28
CA ALA A 191 8.50 -4.55 -5.28
C ALA A 191 9.21 -5.91 -5.20
N ASN A 192 9.28 -6.61 -6.35
CA ASN A 192 10.07 -7.81 -6.52
C ASN A 192 11.57 -7.47 -6.68
N LEU A 193 12.10 -6.71 -5.72
CA LEU A 193 13.48 -6.23 -5.68
C LEU A 193 14.15 -6.57 -4.36
N ASP A 194 15.45 -6.86 -4.38
CA ASP A 194 16.26 -7.01 -3.14
C ASP A 194 16.67 -5.61 -2.64
N ILE A 195 15.69 -4.86 -2.10
CA ILE A 195 15.91 -3.56 -1.49
C ILE A 195 16.25 -3.77 -0.01
N ARG A 196 17.32 -3.12 0.45
CA ARG A 196 17.78 -3.23 1.84
C ARG A 196 18.01 -1.85 2.41
N ILE A 197 17.20 -1.50 3.39
CA ILE A 197 17.30 -0.20 4.08
C ILE A 197 17.77 -0.33 5.54
N GLY A 198 18.08 -1.54 5.98
CA GLY A 198 18.65 -1.80 7.31
C GLY A 198 17.75 -1.28 8.43
N LEU A 199 18.32 -0.46 9.33
CA LEU A 199 17.58 0.11 10.47
C LEU A 199 16.40 1.00 10.05
N LEU A 200 16.38 1.53 8.84
CA LEU A 200 15.25 2.32 8.34
C LEU A 200 13.97 1.49 8.17
N ASN A 201 14.04 0.15 8.16
CA ASN A 201 12.86 -0.72 8.24
C ASN A 201 12.06 -0.53 9.55
N ARG A 202 12.67 0.05 10.60
CA ARG A 202 11.94 0.44 11.81
C ARG A 202 11.18 1.74 11.66
N VAL A 203 11.47 2.52 10.61
CA VAL A 203 10.76 3.75 10.27
C VAL A 203 9.78 3.50 9.15
N PHE A 204 10.25 2.94 8.05
CA PHE A 204 9.45 2.72 6.83
C PHE A 204 9.04 1.25 6.68
N ALA A 205 7.77 1.02 6.41
CA ALA A 205 7.23 -0.32 6.13
C ALA A 205 7.59 -0.75 4.70
N MET A 206 8.86 -1.12 4.47
CA MET A 206 9.39 -1.41 3.13
C MET A 206 9.25 -2.89 2.74
N THR A 207 9.72 -3.19 1.55
CA THR A 207 9.72 -4.51 0.89
C THR A 207 10.12 -5.66 1.82
N GLU A 208 11.20 -5.51 2.61
CA GLU A 208 11.70 -6.55 3.52
C GLU A 208 10.68 -6.89 4.59
N VAL A 209 9.99 -5.88 5.10
CA VAL A 209 8.96 -6.00 6.16
C VAL A 209 7.65 -6.52 5.57
N HIS A 210 7.20 -5.93 4.47
CA HIS A 210 5.88 -6.20 3.89
C HIS A 210 5.78 -7.59 3.22
N ARG A 211 6.87 -8.17 2.72
CA ARG A 211 6.86 -9.55 2.21
C ARG A 211 6.40 -10.56 3.26
N TRP A 212 6.75 -10.36 4.53
CA TRP A 212 6.30 -11.22 5.62
C TRP A 212 4.80 -11.11 5.88
N HIS A 213 4.25 -9.92 5.65
CA HIS A 213 2.82 -9.68 5.69
C HIS A 213 2.07 -10.52 4.63
N HIS A 214 2.66 -10.76 3.47
CA HIS A 214 2.11 -11.61 2.42
C HIS A 214 2.41 -13.10 2.56
N ASN A 215 2.98 -13.54 3.70
CA ASN A 215 3.23 -14.96 3.93
C ASN A 215 1.93 -15.77 3.76
N LYS A 216 2.03 -16.94 3.13
CA LYS A 216 0.88 -17.81 2.89
C LYS A 216 0.31 -18.39 4.19
N ASP A 217 1.14 -18.67 5.21
CA ASP A 217 0.65 -19.06 6.54
C ASP A 217 0.00 -17.86 7.22
N SER A 218 -1.30 -17.94 7.44
CA SER A 218 -2.12 -16.84 7.99
C SER A 218 -1.67 -16.41 9.40
N ARG A 219 -1.07 -17.31 10.19
CA ARG A 219 -0.51 -16.99 11.52
C ARG A 219 0.75 -16.16 11.42
N GLU A 220 1.53 -16.37 10.34
CA GLU A 220 2.77 -15.66 10.06
C GLU A 220 2.54 -14.32 9.37
N SER A 221 1.45 -14.20 8.59
CA SER A 221 1.09 -12.98 7.83
C SER A 221 0.33 -11.93 8.65
N ASP A 222 -0.18 -12.27 9.83
CA ASP A 222 -0.88 -11.33 10.71
C ASP A 222 0.12 -10.41 11.45
N CYS A 223 0.92 -9.72 10.68
CA CYS A 223 1.99 -8.82 11.13
C CYS A 223 2.19 -7.70 10.10
N ASN A 224 2.95 -6.66 10.46
CA ASN A 224 3.40 -5.60 9.54
C ASN A 224 2.26 -4.94 8.76
N HIS A 225 1.26 -4.42 9.48
CA HIS A 225 0.09 -3.77 8.88
C HIS A 225 0.35 -2.33 8.40
N GLY A 226 1.52 -1.76 8.71
CA GLY A 226 1.91 -0.41 8.28
C GLY A 226 2.02 -0.29 6.75
N LEU A 227 1.56 0.86 6.21
CA LEU A 227 1.57 1.17 4.78
C LEU A 227 2.67 2.18 4.40
N ILE A 228 3.03 3.10 5.31
CA ILE A 228 4.15 4.02 5.14
C ILE A 228 5.18 3.76 6.23
N LEU A 229 4.71 3.74 7.48
CA LEU A 229 5.55 3.70 8.67
C LEU A 229 5.36 2.40 9.44
N SER A 230 6.47 1.80 9.88
CA SER A 230 6.46 0.63 10.78
C SER A 230 6.24 1.00 12.25
N ILE A 231 6.03 2.27 12.57
CA ILE A 231 5.95 2.75 13.95
C ILE A 231 4.77 2.13 14.70
N TRP A 232 3.60 2.05 14.05
CA TRP A 232 2.40 1.50 14.69
C TRP A 232 2.49 0.00 14.89
N ASP A 233 3.16 -0.72 13.98
CA ASP A 233 3.48 -2.13 14.18
C ASP A 233 4.38 -2.34 15.41
N GLN A 234 5.35 -1.46 15.65
CA GLN A 234 6.20 -1.53 16.85
C GLN A 234 5.42 -1.19 18.10
N VAL A 235 4.59 -0.14 18.07
CA VAL A 235 3.77 0.29 19.22
C VAL A 235 2.75 -0.78 19.61
N PHE A 236 2.13 -1.44 18.63
CA PHE A 236 1.08 -2.44 18.89
C PHE A 236 1.56 -3.89 18.81
N GLY A 237 2.89 -4.10 18.71
CA GLY A 237 3.52 -5.43 18.81
C GLY A 237 3.27 -6.33 17.60
N THR A 238 3.03 -5.76 16.42
CA THR A 238 2.83 -6.49 15.16
C THR A 238 4.03 -6.40 14.21
N TYR A 239 5.10 -5.70 14.59
CA TYR A 239 6.32 -5.61 13.80
C TYR A 239 7.08 -6.94 13.79
N LYS A 240 7.39 -7.42 12.58
CA LYS A 240 8.13 -8.67 12.36
C LYS A 240 9.12 -8.51 11.20
N LEU A 241 10.39 -8.74 11.45
CA LEU A 241 11.44 -8.78 10.43
C LEU A 241 12.45 -9.89 10.80
N PRO A 242 12.18 -11.15 10.40
CA PRO A 242 13.12 -12.25 10.54
C PRO A 242 14.43 -12.04 9.77
N GLU A 243 15.46 -12.82 10.08
CA GLU A 243 16.76 -12.76 9.39
C GLU A 243 16.69 -13.26 7.94
N GLU A 244 15.72 -14.12 7.64
CA GLU A 244 15.47 -14.61 6.30
C GLU A 244 14.97 -13.47 5.40
N LYS A 245 15.30 -13.54 4.12
CA LYS A 245 14.99 -12.47 3.16
C LYS A 245 13.50 -12.32 2.82
N GLY A 246 12.67 -13.27 3.21
CA GLY A 246 11.23 -13.29 2.96
C GLY A 246 10.64 -14.69 3.12
N PRO A 247 9.31 -14.81 3.09
CA PRO A 247 8.64 -16.10 3.22
C PRO A 247 8.92 -17.01 2.02
N VAL A 248 8.83 -18.32 2.26
CA VAL A 248 8.98 -19.34 1.21
C VAL A 248 7.87 -19.24 0.17
N GLU A 249 6.65 -19.09 0.64
CA GLU A 249 5.45 -18.93 -0.19
C GLU A 249 4.66 -17.69 0.24
N VAL A 250 4.05 -17.04 -0.75
CA VAL A 250 3.11 -15.92 -0.55
C VAL A 250 1.74 -16.31 -1.11
N GLY A 251 0.69 -15.65 -0.66
CA GLY A 251 -0.66 -15.93 -1.09
C GLY A 251 -1.61 -16.21 0.06
N VAL A 252 -2.73 -16.88 -0.24
CA VAL A 252 -3.72 -17.34 0.74
C VAL A 252 -3.67 -18.87 0.88
N GLU A 253 -3.99 -19.39 2.07
CA GLU A 253 -4.01 -20.83 2.35
C GLU A 253 -5.16 -21.57 1.63
N TYR A 254 -6.16 -20.85 1.15
CA TYR A 254 -7.37 -21.44 0.59
C TYR A 254 -7.14 -22.10 -0.76
N LYS A 255 -7.33 -23.41 -0.85
CA LYS A 255 -7.30 -24.13 -2.13
C LYS A 255 -8.45 -23.69 -3.04
N GLY A 256 -8.14 -23.40 -4.31
CA GLY A 256 -9.15 -22.99 -5.29
C GLY A 256 -9.67 -21.56 -5.12
N PHE A 257 -8.88 -20.70 -4.45
CA PHE A 257 -9.23 -19.28 -4.34
C PHE A 257 -9.48 -18.65 -5.73
N PRO A 258 -10.56 -17.87 -5.90
CA PRO A 258 -10.90 -17.33 -7.22
C PRO A 258 -9.90 -16.27 -7.66
N MET A 259 -9.33 -16.43 -8.87
CA MET A 259 -8.34 -15.50 -9.42
C MET A 259 -8.93 -14.55 -10.49
N SER A 260 -10.14 -14.80 -11.00
CA SER A 260 -10.76 -13.91 -11.99
C SER A 260 -11.37 -12.68 -11.32
N LEU A 261 -11.23 -11.51 -11.95
CA LEU A 261 -11.72 -10.22 -11.46
C LEU A 261 -13.18 -10.29 -10.97
N TYR A 262 -14.09 -10.78 -11.82
CA TYR A 262 -15.52 -10.87 -11.46
C TYR A 262 -15.75 -11.68 -10.17
N LYS A 263 -15.09 -12.84 -10.05
CA LYS A 263 -15.24 -13.69 -8.87
C LYS A 263 -14.63 -13.04 -7.62
N GLN A 264 -13.57 -12.27 -7.77
CA GLN A 264 -12.95 -11.53 -6.66
C GLN A 264 -13.82 -10.36 -6.19
N ILE A 265 -14.42 -9.61 -7.11
CA ILE A 265 -15.39 -8.55 -6.76
C ILE A 265 -16.64 -9.16 -6.05
N MET A 266 -17.08 -10.32 -6.48
CA MET A 266 -18.23 -11.00 -5.86
C MET A 266 -17.89 -11.81 -4.60
N LEU A 267 -16.61 -11.95 -4.28
CA LEU A 267 -16.10 -12.84 -3.23
C LEU A 267 -16.74 -12.58 -1.85
N PRO A 268 -16.89 -11.34 -1.36
CA PRO A 268 -17.41 -11.10 -0.01
C PRO A 268 -18.83 -11.65 0.18
N VAL A 269 -19.69 -11.59 -0.84
CA VAL A 269 -21.07 -12.11 -0.80
C VAL A 269 -21.16 -13.58 -1.22
N ALA A 270 -20.19 -14.06 -1.99
CA ALA A 270 -20.13 -15.44 -2.45
C ALA A 270 -19.22 -16.34 -1.61
N TRP A 271 -18.68 -15.85 -0.50
CA TRP A 271 -17.67 -16.53 0.32
C TRP A 271 -18.02 -17.97 0.68
N SER A 272 -19.26 -18.19 1.15
CA SER A 272 -19.72 -19.52 1.53
C SER A 272 -19.79 -20.54 0.37
N ARG A 273 -19.84 -20.07 -0.88
CA ARG A 273 -19.89 -20.95 -2.06
C ARG A 273 -18.56 -21.63 -2.35
N TYR A 274 -17.46 -21.04 -1.90
CA TYR A 274 -16.13 -21.58 -2.16
C TYR A 274 -15.72 -22.65 -1.17
N ALA A 275 -16.47 -22.82 -0.05
CA ALA A 275 -16.24 -23.85 0.97
C ALA A 275 -14.74 -24.00 1.29
N PHE A 276 -14.06 -22.86 1.53
CA PHE A 276 -12.64 -22.87 1.83
C PHE A 276 -12.37 -23.77 3.03
N LYS A 277 -11.77 -24.93 2.77
CA LYS A 277 -11.29 -25.81 3.82
C LYS A 277 -9.93 -25.28 4.24
N ASN A 278 -9.83 -24.89 5.48
CA ASN A 278 -8.52 -24.74 6.13
C ASN A 278 -7.97 -26.17 6.26
N ASP A 279 -6.86 -26.46 5.64
CA ASP A 279 -6.13 -27.72 5.82
C ASP A 279 -5.43 -27.76 7.18
#